data_ba9cb19fc2ecf34c4a1862a6b7bef98e
#
_entry.id   ba9cb19fc2ecf34c4a1862a6b7bef98e
#
_cell.length_a   1.000
_cell.length_b   1.000
_cell.length_c   1.000
_cell.angle_alpha   90.00
_cell.angle_beta   90.00
_cell.angle_gamma   90.00
#
_symmetry.space_group_name_H-M   'P 1'
#
loop_
_entity.id
_entity.type
_entity.pdbx_description
1 polymer ?
#
loop_
_entity_poly.entity_id
_entity_poly.type
_entity_poly.pdbx_seq_one_letter_code
_entity_poly.pdbx_strand_id
1 'polypeptide(L)'
;MRKAALKTYLYEIIFILVYKLSMDIFLRVSYFVYFLLWILSVIIMIYLFPYLIIFLIGNHYLFVKLDPEKYILIVEKTYKIFKINIMKDFNRINLSVCYWLLNDEEKALKYLNEIKITRLMLPIIKYCYYRNLMEYKYFMGEKEEARKIFDENFRKSGEKLVIGIMLDYENNPQQKIIEFEKLLKGKRKLYQIEIKFNLAKTYEEIGNFEKAIEFYKEVAEKGNKLYMGKVAQKKILELS
;
A
#
# COMPACT_ATOMS: atom_id res chain seq x y z
N MET A 1 -23.64 6.75 11.29
CA MET A 1 -24.85 6.14 10.70
C MET A 1 -25.13 6.57 9.26
N ARG A 2 -25.19 7.87 8.88
CA ARG A 2 -25.47 8.31 7.48
C ARG A 2 -24.53 7.74 6.40
N LYS A 3 -23.22 7.62 6.65
CA LYS A 3 -22.25 7.06 5.67
C LYS A 3 -22.39 5.54 5.42
N ALA A 4 -22.86 4.79 6.41
CA ALA A 4 -23.12 3.35 6.25
C ALA A 4 -24.40 3.14 5.43
N ALA A 5 -25.46 3.89 5.72
CA ALA A 5 -26.70 3.86 4.95
C ALA A 5 -26.46 4.24 3.48
N LEU A 6 -25.65 5.28 3.19
CA LEU A 6 -25.32 5.69 1.83
C LEU A 6 -24.57 4.58 1.05
N LYS A 7 -23.69 3.83 1.71
CA LYS A 7 -23.00 2.69 1.09
C LYS A 7 -23.97 1.55 0.78
N THR A 8 -24.90 1.25 1.69
CA THR A 8 -25.91 0.21 1.46
C THR A 8 -26.79 0.58 0.26
N TYR A 9 -27.29 1.82 0.19
CA TYR A 9 -28.04 2.30 -0.97
C TYR A 9 -27.25 2.24 -2.29
N LEU A 10 -25.95 2.53 -2.27
CA LEU A 10 -25.11 2.42 -3.46
C LEU A 10 -25.00 0.97 -3.94
N TYR A 11 -24.87 0.01 -3.02
CA TYR A 11 -24.85 -1.42 -3.36
C TYR A 11 -26.19 -1.90 -3.91
N GLU A 12 -27.32 -1.45 -3.34
CA GLU A 12 -28.66 -1.77 -3.85
C GLU A 12 -28.86 -1.22 -5.27
N ILE A 13 -28.45 0.03 -5.53
CA ILE A 13 -28.52 0.63 -6.86
C ILE A 13 -27.66 -0.13 -7.87
N ILE A 14 -26.41 -0.48 -7.51
CA ILE A 14 -25.52 -1.26 -8.38
C ILE A 14 -26.14 -2.65 -8.65
N PHE A 15 -26.70 -3.31 -7.63
CA PHE A 15 -27.35 -4.60 -7.79
C PHE A 15 -28.56 -4.52 -8.74
N ILE A 16 -29.41 -3.51 -8.58
CA ILE A 16 -30.58 -3.27 -9.45
C ILE A 16 -30.14 -2.99 -10.89
N LEU A 17 -29.10 -2.20 -11.09
CA LEU A 17 -28.56 -1.90 -12.43
C LEU A 17 -27.99 -3.15 -13.10
N VAL A 18 -27.24 -3.95 -12.38
CA VAL A 18 -26.67 -5.23 -12.89
C VAL A 18 -27.80 -6.21 -13.21
N TYR A 19 -28.82 -6.29 -12.35
CA TYR A 19 -29.99 -7.15 -12.58
C TYR A 19 -30.77 -6.71 -13.83
N LYS A 20 -31.05 -5.40 -13.97
CA LYS A 20 -31.75 -4.85 -15.14
C LYS A 20 -30.97 -5.08 -16.42
N LEU A 21 -29.65 -4.84 -16.41
CA LEU A 21 -28.79 -5.12 -17.57
C LEU A 21 -28.77 -6.60 -17.93
N SER A 22 -28.78 -7.48 -16.95
CA SER A 22 -28.83 -8.95 -17.18
C SER A 22 -30.16 -9.39 -17.78
N MET A 23 -31.27 -8.77 -17.38
CA MET A 23 -32.60 -9.03 -17.97
C MET A 23 -32.70 -8.53 -19.43
N ASP A 24 -32.14 -7.35 -19.74
CA ASP A 24 -32.13 -6.82 -21.10
C ASP A 24 -31.27 -7.69 -22.05
N ILE A 25 -30.18 -8.24 -21.53
CA ILE A 25 -29.36 -9.22 -22.26
C ILE A 25 -30.09 -10.56 -22.42
N PHE A 26 -30.81 -11.01 -21.38
CA PHE A 26 -31.59 -12.25 -21.41
C PHE A 26 -32.62 -12.26 -22.56
N LEU A 27 -33.28 -11.15 -22.81
CA LEU A 27 -34.27 -11.01 -23.89
C LEU A 27 -33.65 -11.06 -25.30
N ARG A 28 -32.34 -10.91 -25.43
CA ARG A 28 -31.60 -10.83 -26.71
C ARG A 28 -30.69 -12.01 -27.01
N VAL A 29 -30.43 -12.89 -26.03
CA VAL A 29 -29.41 -13.95 -26.13
C VAL A 29 -30.05 -15.33 -25.85
N SER A 30 -29.50 -16.38 -26.44
CA SER A 30 -30.00 -17.74 -26.23
C SER A 30 -29.94 -18.15 -24.75
N TYR A 31 -30.91 -18.94 -24.27
CA TYR A 31 -30.96 -19.43 -22.89
C TYR A 31 -29.68 -20.11 -22.40
N PHE A 32 -28.93 -20.73 -23.31
CA PHE A 32 -27.65 -21.36 -22.97
C PHE A 32 -26.58 -20.32 -22.57
N VAL A 33 -26.46 -19.24 -23.32
CA VAL A 33 -25.49 -18.18 -23.02
C VAL A 33 -25.86 -17.44 -21.74
N TYR A 34 -27.17 -17.21 -21.49
CA TYR A 34 -27.63 -16.66 -20.23
C TYR A 34 -27.29 -17.56 -19.04
N PHE A 35 -27.49 -18.87 -19.16
CA PHE A 35 -27.14 -19.83 -18.13
C PHE A 35 -25.64 -19.80 -17.81
N LEU A 36 -24.78 -19.73 -18.83
CA LEU A 36 -23.34 -19.59 -18.63
C LEU A 36 -22.97 -18.27 -17.92
N LEU A 37 -23.58 -17.16 -18.34
CA LEU A 37 -23.38 -15.85 -17.71
C LEU A 37 -23.87 -15.85 -16.25
N TRP A 38 -24.97 -16.51 -15.97
CA TRP A 38 -25.51 -16.68 -14.63
C TRP A 38 -24.54 -17.49 -13.75
N ILE A 39 -24.03 -18.64 -14.21
CA ILE A 39 -23.01 -19.42 -13.50
C ILE A 39 -21.77 -18.57 -13.23
N LEU A 40 -21.29 -17.84 -14.23
CA LEU A 40 -20.13 -16.96 -14.08
C LEU A 40 -20.38 -15.87 -13.02
N SER A 41 -21.57 -15.26 -13.02
CA SER A 41 -21.94 -14.25 -12.03
C SER A 41 -21.99 -14.83 -10.60
N VAL A 42 -22.51 -16.05 -10.44
CA VAL A 42 -22.54 -16.77 -9.16
C VAL A 42 -21.12 -17.07 -8.67
N ILE A 43 -20.24 -17.52 -9.56
CA ILE A 43 -18.83 -17.76 -9.24
C ILE A 43 -18.15 -16.44 -8.79
N ILE A 44 -18.37 -15.36 -9.51
CA ILE A 44 -17.86 -14.02 -9.17
C ILE A 44 -18.37 -13.60 -7.79
N MET A 45 -19.67 -13.73 -7.53
CA MET A 45 -20.25 -13.35 -6.23
C MET A 45 -19.71 -14.19 -5.07
N ILE A 46 -19.57 -15.51 -5.25
CA ILE A 46 -19.10 -16.39 -4.17
C ILE A 46 -17.59 -16.21 -3.89
N TYR A 47 -16.77 -16.02 -4.92
CA TYR A 47 -15.31 -16.00 -4.76
C TYR A 47 -14.70 -14.59 -4.73
N LEU A 48 -15.11 -13.70 -5.61
CA LEU A 48 -14.49 -12.36 -5.71
C LEU A 48 -15.06 -11.36 -4.69
N PHE A 49 -16.35 -11.43 -4.40
CA PHE A 49 -16.98 -10.46 -3.50
C PHE A 49 -16.49 -10.58 -2.04
N PRO A 50 -16.43 -11.77 -1.42
CA PRO A 50 -15.83 -11.92 -0.10
C PRO A 50 -14.37 -11.47 -0.06
N TYR A 51 -13.59 -11.80 -1.11
CA TYR A 51 -12.21 -11.34 -1.22
C TYR A 51 -12.12 -9.80 -1.25
N LEU A 52 -12.95 -9.14 -2.04
CA LEU A 52 -13.00 -7.68 -2.11
C LEU A 52 -13.33 -7.05 -0.75
N ILE A 53 -14.30 -7.61 -0.01
CA ILE A 53 -14.65 -7.14 1.33
C ILE A 53 -13.45 -7.28 2.28
N ILE A 54 -12.81 -8.44 2.30
CA ILE A 54 -11.65 -8.69 3.17
C ILE A 54 -10.49 -7.76 2.78
N PHE A 55 -10.26 -7.55 1.49
CA PHE A 55 -9.28 -6.59 0.98
C PHE A 55 -9.56 -5.16 1.43
N LEU A 56 -10.81 -4.71 1.35
CA LEU A 56 -11.21 -3.38 1.81
C LEU A 56 -11.07 -3.21 3.32
N ILE A 57 -11.44 -4.23 4.09
CA ILE A 57 -11.27 -4.25 5.55
C ILE A 57 -9.78 -4.22 5.90
N GLY A 58 -8.97 -5.06 5.27
CA GLY A 58 -7.53 -5.08 5.44
C GLY A 58 -6.91 -3.70 5.16
N ASN A 59 -7.18 -3.13 3.99
CA ASN A 59 -6.69 -1.80 3.63
C ASN A 59 -7.11 -0.71 4.62
N HIS A 60 -8.30 -0.80 5.20
CA HIS A 60 -8.72 0.13 6.26
C HIS A 60 -7.80 0.02 7.48
N TYR A 61 -7.44 -1.20 7.91
CA TYR A 61 -6.52 -1.37 9.03
C TYR A 61 -5.11 -0.85 8.70
N LEU A 62 -4.58 -1.13 7.52
CA LEU A 62 -3.23 -0.71 7.16
C LEU A 62 -3.14 0.81 6.93
N PHE A 63 -4.01 1.39 6.09
CA PHE A 63 -3.88 2.77 5.63
C PHE A 63 -4.61 3.82 6.48
N VAL A 64 -5.59 3.41 7.29
CA VAL A 64 -6.39 4.33 8.12
C VAL A 64 -6.10 4.15 9.60
N LYS A 65 -6.05 2.89 10.06
CA LYS A 65 -5.77 2.55 11.47
C LYS A 65 -4.29 2.41 11.77
N LEU A 66 -3.43 2.32 10.73
CA LEU A 66 -1.99 2.12 10.83
C LEU A 66 -1.64 0.89 11.70
N ASP A 67 -2.38 -0.20 11.51
CA ASP A 67 -2.28 -1.45 12.28
C ASP A 67 -1.85 -2.61 11.36
N PRO A 68 -0.54 -2.75 11.08
CA PRO A 68 -0.02 -3.79 10.20
C PRO A 68 -0.21 -5.21 10.76
N GLU A 69 -0.16 -5.40 12.09
CA GLU A 69 -0.39 -6.71 12.71
C GLU A 69 -1.79 -7.23 12.42
N LYS A 70 -2.78 -6.36 12.56
CA LYS A 70 -4.17 -6.72 12.27
C LYS A 70 -4.41 -6.96 10.78
N TYR A 71 -3.71 -6.23 9.92
CA TYR A 71 -3.70 -6.48 8.49
C TYR A 71 -3.13 -7.88 8.18
N ILE A 72 -1.96 -8.23 8.74
CA ILE A 72 -1.32 -9.55 8.57
C ILE A 72 -2.30 -10.66 8.93
N LEU A 73 -2.93 -10.56 10.10
CA LEU A 73 -3.91 -11.56 10.56
C LEU A 73 -5.07 -11.76 9.58
N ILE A 74 -5.57 -10.67 8.98
CA ILE A 74 -6.65 -10.72 7.99
C ILE A 74 -6.16 -11.38 6.70
N VAL A 75 -4.99 -10.98 6.20
CA VAL A 75 -4.43 -11.48 4.94
C VAL A 75 -4.04 -12.95 5.04
N GLU A 76 -3.42 -13.38 6.13
CA GLU A 76 -3.04 -14.79 6.33
C GLU A 76 -4.26 -15.72 6.36
N LYS A 77 -5.36 -15.29 7.00
CA LYS A 77 -6.63 -16.02 6.95
C LYS A 77 -7.15 -16.12 5.51
N THR A 78 -7.07 -15.04 4.76
CA THR A 78 -7.54 -14.96 3.37
C THR A 78 -6.67 -15.81 2.45
N TYR A 79 -5.36 -15.79 2.65
CA TYR A 79 -4.39 -16.57 1.85
C TYR A 79 -4.65 -18.07 1.89
N LYS A 80 -5.15 -18.59 3.01
CA LYS A 80 -5.51 -20.02 3.15
C LYS A 80 -6.74 -20.39 2.33
N ILE A 81 -7.63 -19.44 2.07
CA ILE A 81 -8.91 -19.66 1.39
C ILE A 81 -8.76 -19.50 -0.13
N PHE A 82 -8.02 -18.46 -0.57
CA PHE A 82 -7.92 -18.10 -1.99
C PHE A 82 -6.59 -18.53 -2.60
N LYS A 83 -6.63 -19.61 -3.41
CA LYS A 83 -5.44 -20.22 -4.05
C LYS A 83 -5.10 -19.64 -5.45
N ILE A 84 -5.79 -18.57 -5.89
CA ILE A 84 -5.56 -17.98 -7.22
C ILE A 84 -4.23 -17.21 -7.23
N ASN A 85 -3.36 -17.48 -8.21
CA ASN A 85 -1.99 -16.95 -8.26
C ASN A 85 -1.90 -15.41 -8.20
N ILE A 86 -2.78 -14.70 -8.94
CA ILE A 86 -2.81 -13.22 -8.93
C ILE A 86 -3.07 -12.68 -7.53
N MET A 87 -4.02 -13.29 -6.80
CA MET A 87 -4.33 -12.91 -5.43
C MET A 87 -3.20 -13.24 -4.45
N LYS A 88 -2.49 -14.34 -4.71
CA LYS A 88 -1.29 -14.70 -3.92
C LYS A 88 -0.21 -13.64 -4.00
N ASP A 89 0.14 -13.20 -5.20
CA ASP A 89 1.21 -12.22 -5.38
C ASP A 89 0.84 -10.86 -4.79
N PHE A 90 -0.43 -10.46 -4.94
CA PHE A 90 -0.94 -9.25 -4.28
C PHE A 90 -0.86 -9.33 -2.74
N ASN A 91 -1.25 -10.48 -2.17
CA ASN A 91 -1.15 -10.71 -0.73
C ASN A 91 0.31 -10.74 -0.26
N ARG A 92 1.23 -11.34 -1.02
CA ARG A 92 2.66 -11.35 -0.73
C ARG A 92 3.25 -9.95 -0.69
N ILE A 93 2.90 -9.08 -1.67
CA ILE A 93 3.31 -7.68 -1.67
C ILE A 93 2.83 -6.99 -0.39
N ASN A 94 1.56 -7.15 -0.05
CA ASN A 94 1.00 -6.50 1.12
C ASN A 94 1.60 -7.03 2.44
N LEU A 95 1.86 -8.33 2.54
CA LEU A 95 2.55 -8.92 3.68
C LEU A 95 3.99 -8.41 3.80
N SER A 96 4.71 -8.33 2.68
CA SER A 96 6.05 -7.73 2.63
C SER A 96 6.05 -6.31 3.20
N VAL A 97 5.11 -5.45 2.76
CA VAL A 97 4.95 -4.09 3.31
C VAL A 97 4.66 -4.12 4.81
N CYS A 98 3.75 -4.97 5.28
CA CYS A 98 3.40 -5.01 6.69
C CYS A 98 4.56 -5.44 7.58
N TYR A 99 5.31 -6.49 7.17
CA TYR A 99 6.49 -6.92 7.92
C TYR A 99 7.60 -5.87 7.89
N TRP A 100 7.76 -5.13 6.77
CA TRP A 100 8.64 -3.98 6.70
C TRP A 100 8.27 -2.89 7.71
N LEU A 101 6.98 -2.54 7.79
CA LEU A 101 6.47 -1.54 8.74
C LEU A 101 6.62 -1.96 10.20
N LEU A 102 6.82 -3.25 10.47
CA LEU A 102 7.10 -3.82 11.80
C LEU A 102 8.60 -4.02 12.05
N ASN A 103 9.47 -3.70 11.09
CA ASN A 103 10.92 -3.94 11.11
C ASN A 103 11.30 -5.44 11.14
N ASP A 104 10.48 -6.29 10.53
CA ASP A 104 10.78 -7.70 10.31
C ASP A 104 11.26 -7.87 8.86
N GLU A 105 12.52 -7.47 8.63
CA GLU A 105 13.13 -7.43 7.30
C GLU A 105 13.21 -8.82 6.65
N GLU A 106 13.50 -9.83 7.44
CA GLU A 106 13.60 -11.21 6.96
C GLU A 106 12.29 -11.70 6.35
N LYS A 107 11.17 -11.52 7.06
CA LYS A 107 9.86 -11.88 6.53
C LYS A 107 9.42 -10.98 5.39
N ALA A 108 9.74 -9.70 5.45
CA ALA A 108 9.43 -8.78 4.35
C ALA A 108 10.07 -9.24 3.04
N LEU A 109 11.37 -9.57 3.07
CA LEU A 109 12.09 -10.13 1.91
C LEU A 109 11.57 -11.48 1.48
N LYS A 110 11.34 -12.39 2.42
CA LYS A 110 10.81 -13.72 2.11
C LYS A 110 9.58 -13.62 1.23
N TYR A 111 8.58 -12.82 1.64
CA TYR A 111 7.34 -12.67 0.87
C TYR A 111 7.58 -11.99 -0.49
N LEU A 112 8.49 -11.02 -0.56
CA LEU A 112 8.83 -10.35 -1.82
C LEU A 112 9.53 -11.30 -2.80
N ASN A 113 10.49 -12.09 -2.34
CA ASN A 113 11.26 -13.03 -3.16
C ASN A 113 10.44 -14.23 -3.65
N GLU A 114 9.33 -14.55 -2.99
CA GLU A 114 8.39 -15.58 -3.47
C GLU A 114 7.61 -15.15 -4.72
N ILE A 115 7.67 -13.86 -5.10
CA ILE A 115 6.93 -13.33 -6.26
C ILE A 115 7.77 -13.53 -7.52
N LYS A 116 7.22 -14.27 -8.49
CA LYS A 116 7.86 -14.48 -9.79
C LYS A 116 7.31 -13.47 -10.79
N ILE A 117 8.14 -12.51 -11.19
CA ILE A 117 7.75 -11.51 -12.20
C ILE A 117 7.62 -12.20 -13.56
N THR A 118 6.42 -12.14 -14.12
CA THR A 118 6.11 -12.71 -15.44
C THR A 118 5.62 -11.63 -16.40
N ARG A 119 5.67 -11.93 -17.71
CA ARG A 119 5.16 -11.01 -18.74
C ARG A 119 3.67 -10.74 -18.59
N LEU A 120 2.90 -11.74 -18.14
CA LEU A 120 1.43 -11.68 -17.99
C LEU A 120 0.98 -11.07 -16.65
N MET A 121 1.91 -10.74 -15.75
CA MET A 121 1.57 -10.13 -14.46
C MET A 121 0.92 -8.76 -14.65
N LEU A 122 -0.12 -8.47 -13.86
CA LEU A 122 -0.81 -7.19 -13.89
C LEU A 122 0.16 -6.02 -13.64
N PRO A 123 0.07 -4.92 -14.40
CA PRO A 123 0.96 -3.77 -14.24
C PRO A 123 1.02 -3.22 -12.83
N ILE A 124 -0.13 -3.19 -12.12
CA ILE A 124 -0.19 -2.72 -10.73
C ILE A 124 0.62 -3.61 -9.77
N ILE A 125 0.65 -4.92 -9.99
CA ILE A 125 1.43 -5.86 -9.17
C ILE A 125 2.93 -5.63 -9.40
N LYS A 126 3.34 -5.48 -10.68
CA LYS A 126 4.73 -5.13 -11.03
C LYS A 126 5.16 -3.82 -10.40
N TYR A 127 4.31 -2.80 -10.50
CA TYR A 127 4.55 -1.49 -9.90
C TYR A 127 4.79 -1.62 -8.38
N CYS A 128 3.89 -2.26 -7.65
CA CYS A 128 4.02 -2.44 -6.20
C CYS A 128 5.25 -3.28 -5.84
N TYR A 129 5.56 -4.33 -6.61
CA TYR A 129 6.74 -5.16 -6.41
C TYR A 129 8.03 -4.34 -6.53
N TYR A 130 8.22 -3.64 -7.66
CA TYR A 130 9.44 -2.86 -7.87
C TYR A 130 9.58 -1.69 -6.90
N ARG A 131 8.45 -1.09 -6.49
CA ARG A 131 8.47 -0.06 -5.47
C ARG A 131 8.99 -0.61 -4.14
N ASN A 132 8.45 -1.73 -3.66
CA ASN A 132 8.90 -2.34 -2.41
C ASN A 132 10.35 -2.82 -2.51
N LEU A 133 10.74 -3.41 -3.64
CA LEU A 133 12.11 -3.85 -3.86
C LEU A 133 13.10 -2.67 -3.83
N MET A 134 12.75 -1.55 -4.47
CA MET A 134 13.55 -0.33 -4.45
C MET A 134 13.70 0.23 -3.02
N GLU A 135 12.60 0.34 -2.27
CA GLU A 135 12.62 0.78 -0.87
C GLU A 135 13.51 -0.13 -0.03
N TYR A 136 13.35 -1.44 -0.20
CA TYR A 136 14.15 -2.43 0.49
C TYR A 136 15.65 -2.30 0.18
N LYS A 137 16.04 -2.25 -1.10
CA LYS A 137 17.42 -2.09 -1.54
C LYS A 137 18.06 -0.81 -0.98
N TYR A 138 17.30 0.29 -0.98
CA TYR A 138 17.76 1.56 -0.42
C TYR A 138 18.12 1.43 1.08
N PHE A 139 17.23 0.84 1.87
CA PHE A 139 17.44 0.70 3.31
C PHE A 139 18.47 -0.34 3.71
N MET A 140 18.73 -1.34 2.84
CA MET A 140 19.86 -2.28 2.97
C MET A 140 21.21 -1.66 2.63
N GLY A 141 21.25 -0.38 2.22
CA GLY A 141 22.47 0.30 1.80
C GLY A 141 22.86 0.06 0.34
N GLU A 142 22.10 -0.76 -0.39
CA GLU A 142 22.32 -1.07 -1.81
C GLU A 142 21.74 0.07 -2.70
N LYS A 143 22.22 1.29 -2.49
CA LYS A 143 21.67 2.51 -3.11
C LYS A 143 21.77 2.51 -4.64
N GLU A 144 22.83 1.94 -5.21
CA GLU A 144 23.01 1.84 -6.66
C GLU A 144 21.94 0.95 -7.29
N GLU A 145 21.62 -0.17 -6.65
CA GLU A 145 20.53 -1.04 -7.11
C GLU A 145 19.17 -0.37 -6.97
N ALA A 146 18.93 0.30 -5.85
CA ALA A 146 17.71 1.09 -5.66
C ALA A 146 17.54 2.18 -6.72
N ARG A 147 18.63 2.88 -7.08
CA ARG A 147 18.65 3.88 -8.15
C ARG A 147 18.35 3.26 -9.52
N LYS A 148 18.98 2.13 -9.84
CA LYS A 148 18.70 1.40 -11.08
C LYS A 148 17.22 1.03 -11.20
N ILE A 149 16.63 0.47 -10.15
CA ILE A 149 15.20 0.13 -10.11
C ILE A 149 14.34 1.38 -10.31
N PHE A 150 14.67 2.51 -9.65
CA PHE A 150 13.97 3.77 -9.80
C PHE A 150 14.01 4.29 -11.23
N ASP A 151 15.17 4.32 -11.85
CA ASP A 151 15.38 4.84 -13.21
C ASP A 151 14.64 4.02 -14.26
N GLU A 152 14.68 2.69 -14.13
CA GLU A 152 14.05 1.77 -15.06
C GLU A 152 12.51 1.77 -14.97
N ASN A 153 11.95 1.89 -13.75
CA ASN A 153 10.53 1.64 -13.53
C ASN A 153 9.69 2.87 -13.18
N PHE A 154 10.29 3.96 -12.64
CA PHE A 154 9.54 5.08 -12.08
C PHE A 154 9.90 6.44 -12.66
N ARG A 155 11.14 6.68 -13.04
CA ARG A 155 11.60 8.02 -13.50
C ARG A 155 10.80 8.55 -14.69
N LYS A 156 10.46 7.70 -15.65
CA LYS A 156 9.69 8.09 -16.85
C LYS A 156 8.24 8.45 -16.54
N SER A 157 7.67 7.96 -15.47
CA SER A 157 6.29 8.26 -15.07
C SER A 157 6.14 9.66 -14.48
N GLY A 158 7.24 10.30 -14.07
CA GLY A 158 7.22 11.57 -13.34
C GLY A 158 6.64 11.46 -11.93
N GLU A 159 6.38 10.25 -11.45
CA GLU A 159 5.84 10.02 -10.12
C GLU A 159 6.90 10.28 -9.06
N LYS A 160 6.57 11.15 -8.11
CA LYS A 160 7.44 11.45 -6.96
C LYS A 160 7.22 10.40 -5.86
N LEU A 161 8.24 9.59 -5.64
CA LEU A 161 8.30 8.61 -4.56
C LEU A 161 9.27 9.10 -3.48
N VAL A 162 9.03 8.70 -2.23
CA VAL A 162 9.90 9.06 -1.08
C VAL A 162 11.36 8.66 -1.37
N ILE A 163 11.59 7.41 -1.78
CA ILE A 163 12.95 6.94 -2.08
C ILE A 163 13.55 7.67 -3.29
N GLY A 164 12.73 8.00 -4.31
CA GLY A 164 13.21 8.81 -5.44
C GLY A 164 13.73 10.18 -4.99
N ILE A 165 13.04 10.86 -4.08
CA ILE A 165 13.52 12.12 -3.48
C ILE A 165 14.81 11.90 -2.69
N MET A 166 14.88 10.83 -1.89
CA MET A 166 16.08 10.51 -1.12
C MET A 166 17.29 10.23 -2.00
N LEU A 167 17.10 9.55 -3.14
CA LEU A 167 18.13 9.26 -4.11
C LEU A 167 18.54 10.51 -4.90
N ASP A 168 17.60 11.29 -5.43
CA ASP A 168 17.89 12.43 -6.30
C ASP A 168 18.52 13.61 -5.56
N TYR A 169 18.20 13.77 -4.27
CA TYR A 169 18.68 14.88 -3.45
C TYR A 169 19.51 14.39 -2.25
N GLU A 170 20.27 13.32 -2.40
CA GLU A 170 21.05 12.69 -1.32
C GLU A 170 21.95 13.69 -0.57
N ASN A 171 22.63 14.54 -1.31
CA ASN A 171 23.55 15.56 -0.77
C ASN A 171 22.94 16.97 -0.70
N ASN A 172 21.60 17.10 -0.81
CA ASN A 172 20.92 18.39 -0.75
C ASN A 172 19.70 18.32 0.18
N PRO A 173 19.91 18.41 1.50
CA PRO A 173 18.85 18.28 2.49
C PRO A 173 17.78 19.37 2.37
N GLN A 174 18.13 20.60 1.97
CA GLN A 174 17.17 21.68 1.76
C GLN A 174 16.18 21.32 0.63
N GLN A 175 16.68 20.79 -0.47
CA GLN A 175 15.83 20.37 -1.57
C GLN A 175 14.99 19.12 -1.21
N LYS A 176 15.54 18.18 -0.41
CA LYS A 176 14.75 17.06 0.16
C LYS A 176 13.54 17.59 0.93
N ILE A 177 13.73 18.57 1.82
CA ILE A 177 12.65 19.18 2.63
C ILE A 177 11.56 19.72 1.70
N ILE A 178 11.94 20.56 0.74
CA ILE A 178 10.98 21.17 -0.21
C ILE A 178 10.17 20.12 -0.95
N GLU A 179 10.82 19.07 -1.42
CA GLU A 179 10.14 18.02 -2.18
C GLU A 179 9.25 17.14 -1.29
N PHE A 180 9.67 16.82 -0.06
CA PHE A 180 8.84 16.13 0.90
C PHE A 180 7.60 16.92 1.32
N GLU A 181 7.73 18.24 1.56
CA GLU A 181 6.60 19.12 1.89
C GLU A 181 5.59 19.19 0.73
N LYS A 182 6.07 19.26 -0.51
CA LYS A 182 5.20 19.17 -1.69
C LYS A 182 4.50 17.81 -1.78
N LEU A 183 5.22 16.71 -1.48
CA LEU A 183 4.70 15.36 -1.56
C LEU A 183 3.66 15.06 -0.46
N LEU A 184 3.73 15.72 0.68
CA LEU A 184 2.85 15.51 1.83
C LEU A 184 1.38 15.82 1.53
N LYS A 185 1.11 16.76 0.60
CA LYS A 185 -0.25 17.19 0.27
C LYS A 185 -1.06 16.06 -0.36
N GLY A 186 -2.24 15.78 0.19
CA GLY A 186 -3.22 14.84 -0.40
C GLY A 186 -2.90 13.35 -0.27
N LYS A 187 -1.85 12.97 0.47
CA LYS A 187 -1.49 11.56 0.65
C LYS A 187 -2.30 10.87 1.74
N ARG A 188 -2.41 9.52 1.66
CA ARG A 188 -3.02 8.69 2.71
C ARG A 188 -2.19 8.73 3.99
N LYS A 189 -2.81 8.48 5.14
CA LYS A 189 -2.15 8.56 6.47
C LYS A 189 -0.82 7.83 6.55
N LEU A 190 -0.73 6.60 6.07
CA LEU A 190 0.52 5.84 6.10
C LEU A 190 1.67 6.56 5.38
N TYR A 191 1.41 7.08 4.18
CA TYR A 191 2.41 7.84 3.42
C TYR A 191 2.74 9.17 4.09
N GLN A 192 1.77 9.81 4.74
CA GLN A 192 2.04 11.03 5.52
C GLN A 192 3.00 10.76 6.69
N ILE A 193 2.85 9.62 7.39
CA ILE A 193 3.75 9.21 8.46
C ILE A 193 5.16 8.95 7.92
N GLU A 194 5.28 8.23 6.82
CA GLU A 194 6.56 7.96 6.16
C GLU A 194 7.27 9.26 5.74
N ILE A 195 6.54 10.17 5.08
CA ILE A 195 7.10 11.45 4.64
C ILE A 195 7.53 12.30 5.85
N LYS A 196 6.70 12.39 6.90
CA LYS A 196 7.02 13.14 8.12
C LYS A 196 8.22 12.55 8.87
N PHE A 197 8.34 11.24 8.89
CA PHE A 197 9.51 10.58 9.46
C PHE A 197 10.81 10.96 8.71
N ASN A 198 10.75 10.98 7.37
CA ASN A 198 11.89 11.39 6.56
C ASN A 198 12.17 12.91 6.64
N LEU A 199 11.13 13.74 6.78
CA LEU A 199 11.29 15.17 7.08
C LEU A 199 12.02 15.37 8.43
N ALA A 200 11.58 14.67 9.49
CA ALA A 200 12.22 14.73 10.80
C ALA A 200 13.71 14.37 10.70
N LYS A 201 14.05 13.28 10.03
CA LYS A 201 15.44 12.87 9.79
C LYS A 201 16.24 13.91 9.02
N THR A 202 15.62 14.53 8.00
CA THR A 202 16.31 15.54 7.19
C THR A 202 16.53 16.85 7.99
N TYR A 203 15.57 17.23 8.84
CA TYR A 203 15.77 18.36 9.76
C TYR A 203 16.83 18.08 10.83
N GLU A 204 16.91 16.84 11.34
CA GLU A 204 17.98 16.39 12.24
C GLU A 204 19.36 16.46 11.53
N GLU A 205 19.44 16.01 10.26
CA GLU A 205 20.65 16.06 9.42
C GLU A 205 21.21 17.49 9.28
N ILE A 206 20.36 18.49 9.19
CA ILE A 206 20.78 19.91 9.09
C ILE A 206 20.89 20.63 10.45
N GLY A 207 20.74 19.91 11.56
CA GLY A 207 20.85 20.48 12.91
C GLY A 207 19.64 21.28 13.38
N ASN A 208 18.52 21.25 12.66
CA ASN A 208 17.28 21.90 13.08
C ASN A 208 16.47 20.94 13.98
N PHE A 209 16.93 20.78 15.21
CA PHE A 209 16.35 19.83 16.16
C PHE A 209 14.93 20.19 16.59
N GLU A 210 14.58 21.47 16.63
CA GLU A 210 13.23 21.91 16.98
C GLU A 210 12.20 21.36 15.99
N LYS A 211 12.43 21.58 14.69
CA LYS A 211 11.54 21.02 13.64
C LYS A 211 11.60 19.50 13.56
N ALA A 212 12.78 18.90 13.77
CA ALA A 212 12.90 17.46 13.82
C ALA A 212 12.01 16.84 14.91
N ILE A 213 12.05 17.40 16.13
CA ILE A 213 11.23 16.98 17.27
C ILE A 213 9.74 17.17 16.97
N GLU A 214 9.33 18.28 16.34
CA GLU A 214 7.94 18.53 15.96
C GLU A 214 7.41 17.38 15.07
N PHE A 215 8.13 17.05 13.99
CA PHE A 215 7.73 15.96 13.09
C PHE A 215 7.81 14.59 13.75
N TYR A 216 8.84 14.32 14.58
CA TYR A 216 8.92 13.07 15.35
C TYR A 216 7.75 12.90 16.32
N LYS A 217 7.27 13.95 16.98
CA LYS A 217 6.08 13.91 17.84
C LYS A 217 4.84 13.47 17.05
N GLU A 218 4.61 14.03 15.86
CA GLU A 218 3.49 13.64 15.03
C GLU A 218 3.58 12.17 14.56
N VAL A 219 4.79 11.70 14.22
CA VAL A 219 5.04 10.32 13.83
C VAL A 219 4.82 9.37 15.00
N ALA A 220 5.32 9.71 16.19
CA ALA A 220 5.17 8.91 17.41
C ALA A 220 3.70 8.79 17.83
N GLU A 221 2.94 9.87 17.76
CA GLU A 221 1.51 9.88 18.13
C GLU A 221 0.66 9.07 17.14
N LYS A 222 0.79 9.35 15.84
CA LYS A 222 -0.08 8.80 14.80
C LYS A 222 0.36 7.43 14.28
N GLY A 223 1.66 7.12 14.37
CA GLY A 223 2.30 5.90 13.90
C GLY A 223 2.77 4.96 15.01
N ASN A 224 2.16 5.00 16.19
CA ASN A 224 2.61 4.28 17.40
C ASN A 224 2.70 2.75 17.24
N LYS A 225 1.96 2.16 16.30
CA LYS A 225 2.01 0.73 15.97
C LYS A 225 3.06 0.39 14.91
N LEU A 226 3.68 1.39 14.31
CA LEU A 226 4.70 1.24 13.28
C LEU A 226 6.08 1.33 13.92
N TYR A 227 7.06 0.66 13.31
CA TYR A 227 8.46 0.80 13.72
C TYR A 227 8.92 2.25 13.71
N MET A 228 8.56 3.02 12.68
CA MET A 228 8.86 4.46 12.60
C MET A 228 8.36 5.24 13.82
N GLY A 229 7.18 4.91 14.36
CA GLY A 229 6.66 5.53 15.56
C GLY A 229 7.50 5.24 16.81
N LYS A 230 7.98 4.01 16.95
CA LYS A 230 8.87 3.61 18.05
C LYS A 230 10.22 4.32 17.96
N VAL A 231 10.78 4.39 16.76
CA VAL A 231 12.03 5.14 16.50
C VAL A 231 11.84 6.63 16.80
N ALA A 232 10.73 7.23 16.37
CA ALA A 232 10.44 8.63 16.64
C ALA A 232 10.34 8.94 18.13
N GLN A 233 9.72 8.07 18.94
CA GLN A 233 9.70 8.21 20.42
C GLN A 233 11.11 8.25 21.01
N LYS A 234 11.99 7.34 20.56
CA LYS A 234 13.38 7.32 21.01
C LYS A 234 14.12 8.60 20.63
N LYS A 235 13.95 9.04 19.37
CA LYS A 235 14.58 10.26 18.84
C LYS A 235 14.16 11.54 19.57
N ILE A 236 12.90 11.65 19.99
CA ILE A 236 12.44 12.77 20.81
C ILE A 236 13.23 12.84 22.11
N LEU A 237 13.47 11.71 22.79
CA LEU A 237 14.21 11.65 24.04
C LEU A 237 15.71 11.96 23.86
N GLU A 238 16.27 11.61 22.70
CA GLU A 238 17.69 11.87 22.39
C GLU A 238 17.95 13.34 22.05
N LEU A 239 16.96 14.05 21.48
CA LEU A 239 17.09 15.42 20.98
C LEU A 239 16.51 16.48 21.93
N SER A 240 15.81 16.08 23.00
CA SER A 240 15.26 16.97 24.05
C SER A 240 16.26 17.18 25.17
#